data_5a8c4e45167b3272c852d56c6d286dbc
#
_entry.id   5a8c4e45167b3272c852d56c6d286dbc
#
_cell.length_a   1.000
_cell.length_b   1.000
_cell.length_c   1.000
_cell.angle_alpha   90.00
_cell.angle_beta   90.00
_cell.angle_gamma   90.00
#
_symmetry.space_group_name_H-M   'P 1'
#
loop_
_entity.id
_entity.type
_entity.pdbx_description
1 polymer ?
#
loop_
_entity_poly.entity_id
_entity_poly.type
_entity_poly.pdbx_seq_one_letter_code
_entity_poly.pdbx_strand_id
1 'polypeptide(L)'
;VEMHLIIVAVLLGIAGVSVWYSTQMKKANLCELEHGLDLQRFELTGGLGKATVTGVWRGTRIWVEALPSGPSLPSAIHYRMEHRSGFTADIRPGAGLAEEFRSRARSATKEEDTARPWRARLTEEEQAIIDQRRGATAGEAVPKERFRVSSPKADLVGQYLAEGTRAQDIADLFAEGIAMVSVGYTEVALVKSPYGAVDMTPKVVESRLKRLKGLRVE
;
A
#
# COMPACT_ATOMS: atom_id res chain seq x y z
N VAL A 1 -4.25 27.41 -38.13
CA VAL A 1 -2.97 26.93 -37.58
C VAL A 1 -2.64 27.66 -36.27
N GLU A 2 -2.74 29.00 -36.23
CA GLU A 2 -2.39 29.80 -35.03
C GLU A 2 -3.27 29.50 -33.81
N MET A 3 -4.58 29.34 -33.98
CA MET A 3 -5.50 29.06 -32.89
C MET A 3 -5.19 27.71 -32.20
N HIS A 4 -4.80 26.70 -32.97
CA HIS A 4 -4.42 25.39 -32.39
C HIS A 4 -3.13 25.47 -31.56
N LEU A 5 -2.16 26.28 -32.02
CA LEU A 5 -0.91 26.48 -31.25
C LEU A 5 -1.17 27.21 -29.94
N ILE A 6 -2.07 28.17 -29.90
CA ILE A 6 -2.45 28.88 -28.67
C ILE A 6 -3.12 27.91 -27.69
N ILE A 7 -4.06 27.08 -28.15
CA ILE A 7 -4.77 26.12 -27.32
C ILE A 7 -3.77 25.11 -26.72
N VAL A 8 -2.86 24.59 -27.54
CA VAL A 8 -1.82 23.65 -27.06
C VAL A 8 -0.91 24.31 -26.03
N ALA A 9 -0.48 25.56 -26.26
CA ALA A 9 0.36 26.29 -25.30
C ALA A 9 -0.36 26.53 -23.96
N VAL A 10 -1.65 26.87 -23.97
CA VAL A 10 -2.47 27.05 -22.78
C VAL A 10 -2.62 25.72 -22.01
N LEU A 11 -2.91 24.62 -22.70
CA LEU A 11 -3.04 23.30 -22.08
C LEU A 11 -1.73 22.83 -21.44
N LEU A 12 -0.60 23.04 -22.11
CA LEU A 12 0.72 22.75 -21.55
C LEU A 12 1.03 23.62 -20.32
N GLY A 13 0.66 24.90 -20.36
CA GLY A 13 0.79 25.82 -19.23
C GLY A 13 -0.01 25.34 -18.01
N ILE A 14 -1.29 24.98 -18.20
CA ILE A 14 -2.15 24.45 -17.13
C ILE A 14 -1.58 23.15 -16.58
N ALA A 15 -1.14 22.24 -17.44
CA ALA A 15 -0.52 20.98 -17.00
C ALA A 15 0.76 21.24 -16.19
N GLY A 16 1.62 22.14 -16.63
CA GLY A 16 2.84 22.53 -15.92
C GLY A 16 2.57 23.10 -14.52
N VAL A 17 1.61 24.02 -14.41
CA VAL A 17 1.17 24.60 -13.14
C VAL A 17 0.60 23.53 -12.21
N SER A 18 -0.21 22.62 -12.72
CA SER A 18 -0.81 21.54 -11.94
C SER A 18 0.26 20.58 -11.38
N VAL A 19 1.23 20.18 -12.19
CA VAL A 19 2.36 19.35 -11.78
C VAL A 19 3.22 20.06 -10.72
N TRP A 20 3.52 21.35 -10.94
CA TRP A 20 4.28 22.15 -9.98
C TRP A 20 3.53 22.25 -8.64
N TYR A 21 2.25 22.60 -8.65
CA TYR A 21 1.42 22.70 -7.45
C TYR A 21 1.36 21.36 -6.69
N SER A 22 1.11 20.27 -7.39
CA SER A 22 1.13 18.92 -6.81
C SER A 22 2.46 18.58 -6.13
N THR A 23 3.59 18.97 -6.75
CA THR A 23 4.92 18.78 -6.16
C THR A 23 5.09 19.59 -4.88
N GLN A 24 4.66 20.87 -4.87
CA GLN A 24 4.78 21.74 -3.69
C GLN A 24 3.94 21.22 -2.52
N MET A 25 2.71 20.77 -2.79
CA MET A 25 1.83 20.19 -1.76
C MET A 25 2.44 18.92 -1.13
N LYS A 26 3.02 18.04 -1.95
CA LYS A 26 3.72 16.84 -1.43
C LYS A 26 4.95 17.22 -0.62
N LYS A 27 5.75 18.19 -1.07
CA LYS A 27 6.90 18.70 -0.31
C LYS A 27 6.47 19.29 1.03
N ALA A 28 5.41 20.10 1.07
CA ALA A 28 4.90 20.68 2.31
C ALA A 28 4.51 19.58 3.32
N ASN A 29 3.75 18.58 2.89
CA ASN A 29 3.36 17.46 3.76
C ASN A 29 4.56 16.65 4.25
N LEU A 30 5.55 16.40 3.38
CA LEU A 30 6.74 15.62 3.74
C LEU A 30 7.76 16.40 4.57
N CYS A 31 7.76 17.74 4.52
CA CYS A 31 8.64 18.58 5.32
C CYS A 31 8.36 18.41 6.83
N GLU A 32 7.12 18.13 7.20
CA GLU A 32 6.73 17.88 8.60
C GLU A 32 7.40 16.64 9.19
N LEU A 33 7.90 15.72 8.34
CA LEU A 33 8.57 14.50 8.79
C LEU A 33 9.91 14.77 9.48
N GLU A 34 10.59 15.88 9.16
CA GLU A 34 11.85 16.24 9.79
C GLU A 34 11.71 16.31 11.31
N HIS A 35 10.77 17.13 11.77
CA HIS A 35 10.52 17.37 13.20
C HIS A 35 9.66 16.26 13.82
N GLY A 36 8.66 15.78 13.08
CA GLY A 36 7.72 14.77 13.59
C GLY A 36 8.33 13.38 13.82
N LEU A 37 9.42 13.05 13.13
CA LEU A 37 10.16 11.79 13.29
C LEU A 37 11.54 11.95 13.91
N ASP A 38 11.97 13.18 14.23
CA ASP A 38 13.33 13.50 14.67
C ASP A 38 14.38 12.93 13.70
N LEU A 39 14.24 13.25 12.41
CA LEU A 39 15.12 12.76 11.36
C LEU A 39 16.46 13.47 11.39
N GLN A 40 17.52 12.69 11.52
CA GLN A 40 18.88 13.19 11.28
C GLN A 40 19.19 13.18 9.78
N ARG A 41 20.01 14.16 9.32
CA ARG A 41 20.42 14.28 7.92
C ARG A 41 19.22 14.30 6.96
N PHE A 42 18.21 15.09 7.33
CA PHE A 42 17.02 15.26 6.51
C PHE A 42 17.36 15.94 5.18
N GLU A 43 16.86 15.37 4.10
CA GLU A 43 16.95 15.92 2.75
C GLU A 43 15.61 15.74 2.05
N LEU A 44 15.05 16.84 1.54
CA LEU A 44 13.81 16.85 0.79
C LEU A 44 14.07 17.24 -0.67
N THR A 45 13.86 16.32 -1.58
CA THR A 45 14.00 16.51 -3.01
C THR A 45 12.66 16.35 -3.72
N GLY A 46 12.56 16.74 -4.99
CA GLY A 46 11.37 16.48 -5.78
C GLY A 46 11.26 17.33 -7.03
N GLY A 47 10.49 16.81 -7.99
CA GLY A 47 10.19 17.42 -9.28
C GLY A 47 9.21 16.55 -10.08
N LEU A 48 8.57 17.09 -11.11
CA LEU A 48 7.62 16.39 -11.98
C LEU A 48 6.50 15.63 -11.21
N GLY A 49 5.97 16.27 -10.18
CA GLY A 49 4.92 15.66 -9.34
C GLY A 49 5.40 14.66 -8.29
N LYS A 50 6.70 14.34 -8.25
CA LYS A 50 7.33 13.46 -7.27
C LYS A 50 7.90 14.29 -6.10
N ALA A 51 7.88 13.74 -4.89
CA ALA A 51 8.60 14.26 -3.74
C ALA A 51 9.22 13.11 -2.94
N THR A 52 10.45 13.29 -2.47
CA THR A 52 11.21 12.26 -1.75
C THR A 52 11.87 12.88 -0.53
N VAL A 53 11.66 12.28 0.62
CA VAL A 53 12.41 12.54 1.85
C VAL A 53 13.44 11.43 2.04
N THR A 54 14.65 11.81 2.37
CA THR A 54 15.67 10.90 2.88
C THR A 54 16.14 11.37 4.25
N GLY A 55 16.53 10.44 5.10
CA GLY A 55 17.04 10.78 6.44
C GLY A 55 17.49 9.55 7.20
N VAL A 56 17.93 9.76 8.42
CA VAL A 56 18.29 8.69 9.36
C VAL A 56 17.30 8.71 10.50
N TRP A 57 16.53 7.64 10.64
CA TRP A 57 15.56 7.42 11.70
C TRP A 57 16.06 6.31 12.63
N ARG A 58 16.29 6.65 13.90
CA ARG A 58 16.78 5.70 14.92
C ARG A 58 18.00 4.89 14.46
N GLY A 59 18.95 5.58 13.81
CA GLY A 59 20.21 4.99 13.33
C GLY A 59 20.11 4.23 12.00
N THR A 60 18.94 4.18 11.36
CA THR A 60 18.73 3.48 10.08
C THR A 60 18.33 4.48 9.00
N ARG A 61 18.94 4.36 7.82
CA ARG A 61 18.59 5.20 6.67
C ARG A 61 17.21 4.83 6.15
N ILE A 62 16.41 5.86 5.87
CA ILE A 62 15.05 5.72 5.36
C ILE A 62 14.83 6.61 4.15
N TRP A 63 13.82 6.24 3.35
CA TRP A 63 13.30 7.03 2.25
C TRP A 63 11.77 6.97 2.27
N VAL A 64 11.13 8.13 2.09
CA VAL A 64 9.69 8.22 1.87
C VAL A 64 9.47 8.94 0.55
N GLU A 65 8.91 8.25 -0.43
CA GLU A 65 8.79 8.73 -1.79
C GLU A 65 7.34 8.75 -2.24
N ALA A 66 6.81 9.94 -2.51
CA ALA A 66 5.46 10.15 -3.02
C ALA A 66 5.50 10.33 -4.54
N LEU A 67 4.93 9.39 -5.26
CA LEU A 67 4.89 9.35 -6.72
C LEU A 67 3.55 9.88 -7.25
N PRO A 68 3.53 10.58 -8.39
CA PRO A 68 2.29 10.98 -9.04
C PRO A 68 1.56 9.79 -9.67
N SER A 69 0.27 9.94 -9.92
CA SER A 69 -0.44 9.06 -10.84
C SER A 69 0.09 9.26 -12.27
N GLY A 70 0.30 8.16 -12.97
CA GLY A 70 0.63 8.13 -14.40
C GLY A 70 -0.57 7.71 -15.25
N PRO A 71 -0.45 7.70 -16.57
CA PRO A 71 -1.54 7.31 -17.49
C PRO A 71 -2.08 5.89 -17.23
N SER A 72 -1.24 5.00 -16.73
CA SER A 72 -1.57 3.59 -16.47
C SER A 72 -1.32 3.14 -15.03
N LEU A 73 -0.86 4.06 -14.15
CA LEU A 73 -0.50 3.73 -12.77
C LEU A 73 -1.16 4.72 -11.81
N PRO A 74 -1.85 4.25 -10.77
CA PRO A 74 -2.34 5.12 -9.71
C PRO A 74 -1.18 5.74 -8.94
N SER A 75 -1.45 6.83 -8.21
CA SER A 75 -0.47 7.43 -7.31
C SER A 75 0.01 6.40 -6.29
N ALA A 76 1.29 6.45 -5.94
CA ALA A 76 1.89 5.53 -4.98
C ALA A 76 2.79 6.27 -3.99
N ILE A 77 2.83 5.78 -2.74
CA ILE A 77 3.82 6.18 -1.76
C ILE A 77 4.65 4.96 -1.37
N HIS A 78 5.96 5.15 -1.38
CA HIS A 78 6.93 4.13 -0.98
C HIS A 78 7.55 4.53 0.35
N TYR A 79 7.48 3.66 1.33
CA TYR A 79 8.23 3.76 2.57
C TYR A 79 9.35 2.74 2.49
N ARG A 80 10.61 3.17 2.54
CA ARG A 80 11.78 2.31 2.41
C ARG A 80 12.68 2.46 3.61
N MET A 81 13.34 1.38 3.97
CA MET A 81 14.31 1.32 5.06
C MET A 81 15.53 0.52 4.62
N GLU A 82 16.71 1.00 4.94
CA GLU A 82 17.95 0.28 4.71
C GLU A 82 17.94 -1.08 5.42
N HIS A 83 18.32 -2.10 4.67
CA HIS A 83 18.27 -3.48 5.09
C HIS A 83 19.29 -4.29 4.28
N ARG A 84 19.69 -5.45 4.79
CA ARG A 84 20.51 -6.41 4.04
C ARG A 84 19.81 -7.75 4.03
N SER A 85 19.61 -8.32 2.85
CA SER A 85 19.06 -9.65 2.70
C SER A 85 19.86 -10.47 1.68
N GLY A 86 19.75 -11.78 1.73
CA GLY A 86 20.37 -12.70 0.76
C GLY A 86 19.50 -12.95 -0.48
N PHE A 87 18.33 -12.29 -0.60
CA PHE A 87 17.37 -12.50 -1.67
C PHE A 87 16.61 -11.22 -2.02
N THR A 88 15.88 -11.26 -3.13
CA THR A 88 14.91 -10.23 -3.50
C THR A 88 13.54 -10.87 -3.63
N ALA A 89 12.48 -10.17 -3.19
CA ALA A 89 11.11 -10.62 -3.34
C ALA A 89 10.12 -9.45 -3.39
N ASP A 90 9.14 -9.57 -4.28
CA ASP A 90 7.93 -8.76 -4.24
C ASP A 90 6.78 -9.64 -3.75
N ILE A 91 6.18 -9.25 -2.64
CA ILE A 91 5.09 -9.95 -1.99
C ILE A 91 3.83 -9.11 -2.13
N ARG A 92 2.79 -9.70 -2.69
CA ARG A 92 1.48 -9.06 -2.92
C ARG A 92 0.37 -9.93 -2.32
N PRO A 93 -0.82 -9.36 -2.04
CA PRO A 93 -1.93 -10.16 -1.57
C PRO A 93 -2.33 -11.19 -2.63
N GLY A 94 -2.44 -12.45 -2.22
CA GLY A 94 -2.97 -13.54 -3.04
C GLY A 94 -4.50 -13.56 -3.04
N ALA A 95 -5.08 -14.42 -3.85
CA ALA A 95 -6.53 -14.56 -3.97
C ALA A 95 -7.20 -14.97 -2.65
N GLY A 96 -6.56 -15.85 -1.87
CA GLY A 96 -7.06 -16.30 -0.57
C GLY A 96 -7.17 -15.17 0.45
N LEU A 97 -6.13 -14.32 0.54
CA LEU A 97 -6.13 -13.18 1.44
C LEU A 97 -7.18 -12.13 1.05
N ALA A 98 -7.31 -11.86 -0.26
CA ALA A 98 -8.32 -10.94 -0.78
C ALA A 98 -9.76 -11.40 -0.48
N GLU A 99 -10.01 -12.70 -0.44
CA GLU A 99 -11.31 -13.25 -0.06
C GLU A 99 -11.55 -13.19 1.46
N GLU A 100 -10.53 -13.43 2.26
CA GLU A 100 -10.56 -13.27 3.72
C GLU A 100 -10.96 -11.83 4.10
N PHE A 101 -10.37 -10.82 3.45
CA PHE A 101 -10.74 -9.41 3.68
C PHE A 101 -12.17 -9.10 3.24
N ARG A 102 -12.62 -9.65 2.10
CA ARG A 102 -14.01 -9.49 1.66
C ARG A 102 -15.01 -10.15 2.62
N SER A 103 -14.67 -11.30 3.16
CA SER A 103 -15.54 -11.99 4.13
C SER A 103 -15.64 -11.23 5.45
N ARG A 104 -14.50 -10.69 5.95
CA ARG A 104 -14.49 -9.83 7.16
C ARG A 104 -15.29 -8.55 6.96
N ALA A 105 -15.15 -7.88 5.80
CA ALA A 105 -15.94 -6.69 5.47
C ALA A 105 -17.45 -7.00 5.40
N ARG A 106 -17.83 -8.14 4.84
CA ARG A 106 -19.25 -8.58 4.80
C ARG A 106 -19.80 -8.92 6.19
N SER A 107 -19.00 -9.49 7.08
CA SER A 107 -19.39 -9.77 8.45
C SER A 107 -19.59 -8.47 9.24
N ALA A 108 -18.69 -7.50 9.10
CA ALA A 108 -18.83 -6.19 9.73
C ALA A 108 -20.08 -5.42 9.25
N THR A 109 -20.36 -5.44 7.94
CA THR A 109 -21.59 -4.83 7.40
C THR A 109 -22.86 -5.57 7.85
N LYS A 110 -22.79 -6.87 8.08
CA LYS A 110 -23.93 -7.66 8.57
C LYS A 110 -24.25 -7.34 10.04
N GLU A 111 -23.25 -7.08 10.87
CA GLU A 111 -23.45 -6.60 12.25
C GLU A 111 -24.07 -5.19 12.27
N GLU A 112 -23.64 -4.31 11.38
CA GLU A 112 -24.18 -2.95 11.25
C GLU A 112 -25.60 -2.95 10.70
N ASP A 113 -25.95 -3.88 9.79
CA ASP A 113 -27.30 -4.05 9.24
C ASP A 113 -28.28 -4.67 10.25
N THR A 114 -27.82 -5.49 11.19
CA THR A 114 -28.66 -6.00 12.28
C THR A 114 -29.07 -4.91 13.28
N ALA A 115 -28.31 -3.82 13.35
CA ALA A 115 -28.61 -2.65 14.17
C ALA A 115 -29.61 -1.67 13.50
N ARG A 116 -30.02 -1.89 12.24
CA ARG A 116 -30.97 -1.03 11.50
C ARG A 116 -32.34 -1.70 11.37
N PRO A 117 -33.35 -1.26 12.13
CA PRO A 117 -34.65 -1.97 12.22
C PRO A 117 -35.56 -1.86 10.98
N TRP A 118 -35.16 -1.13 9.92
CA TRP A 118 -36.03 -0.83 8.77
C TRP A 118 -35.65 -1.58 7.48
N ARG A 119 -34.58 -2.37 7.45
CA ARG A 119 -34.32 -3.25 6.30
C ARG A 119 -35.09 -4.54 6.43
N ALA A 120 -35.91 -4.81 5.42
CA ALA A 120 -36.60 -6.08 5.29
C ALA A 120 -35.62 -7.25 5.43
N ARG A 121 -35.85 -8.13 6.41
CA ARG A 121 -35.10 -9.39 6.51
C ARG A 121 -35.41 -10.20 5.26
N LEU A 122 -34.37 -10.74 4.64
CA LEU A 122 -34.56 -11.74 3.60
C LEU A 122 -35.45 -12.86 4.16
N THR A 123 -36.38 -13.33 3.35
CA THR A 123 -37.21 -14.48 3.72
C THR A 123 -36.31 -15.72 3.82
N GLU A 124 -36.72 -16.71 4.60
CA GLU A 124 -35.97 -17.97 4.75
C GLU A 124 -35.72 -18.64 3.38
N GLU A 125 -36.65 -18.50 2.42
CA GLU A 125 -36.51 -19.00 1.06
C GLU A 125 -35.41 -18.27 0.26
N GLU A 126 -35.31 -16.94 0.36
CA GLU A 126 -34.29 -16.15 -0.27
C GLU A 126 -32.90 -16.47 0.31
N GLN A 127 -32.85 -16.70 1.63
CA GLN A 127 -31.61 -17.12 2.29
C GLN A 127 -31.21 -18.53 1.85
N ALA A 128 -32.15 -19.48 1.73
CA ALA A 128 -31.87 -20.84 1.26
C ALA A 128 -31.36 -20.88 -0.19
N ILE A 129 -31.89 -20.01 -1.07
CA ILE A 129 -31.42 -19.89 -2.46
C ILE A 129 -29.99 -19.36 -2.50
N ILE A 130 -29.65 -18.39 -1.64
CA ILE A 130 -28.28 -17.84 -1.54
C ILE A 130 -27.32 -18.90 -1.03
N ASP A 131 -27.71 -19.69 -0.04
CA ASP A 131 -26.87 -20.71 0.56
C ASP A 131 -26.70 -21.94 -0.37
N GLN A 132 -27.73 -22.30 -1.14
CA GLN A 132 -27.66 -23.33 -2.18
C GLN A 132 -26.71 -22.91 -3.33
N ARG A 133 -26.73 -21.65 -3.77
CA ARG A 133 -25.78 -21.13 -4.75
C ARG A 133 -24.33 -21.09 -4.23
N ARG A 134 -24.16 -20.88 -2.91
CA ARG A 134 -22.85 -20.97 -2.25
C ARG A 134 -22.33 -22.41 -2.16
N GLY A 135 -23.20 -23.36 -1.91
CA GLY A 135 -22.85 -24.79 -1.87
C GLY A 135 -22.44 -25.36 -3.23
N ALA A 136 -23.06 -24.90 -4.32
CA ALA A 136 -22.76 -25.35 -5.68
C ALA A 136 -21.39 -24.85 -6.23
N THR A 137 -20.75 -23.88 -5.60
CA THR A 137 -19.40 -23.38 -5.92
C THR A 137 -18.30 -24.01 -5.07
N ALA A 138 -18.62 -24.94 -4.19
CA ALA A 138 -17.66 -25.71 -3.37
C ALA A 138 -17.11 -26.96 -4.11
N GLY A 139 -16.78 -26.83 -5.39
CA GLY A 139 -15.85 -27.75 -6.07
C GLY A 139 -14.46 -27.54 -5.50
N GLU A 140 -13.73 -28.65 -5.24
CA GLU A 140 -12.41 -28.78 -4.64
C GLU A 140 -11.58 -27.51 -4.68
N ALA A 141 -11.49 -26.84 -3.52
CA ALA A 141 -10.74 -25.59 -3.38
C ALA A 141 -9.25 -25.92 -3.51
N VAL A 142 -8.68 -25.65 -4.68
CA VAL A 142 -7.24 -25.42 -4.80
C VAL A 142 -6.83 -24.50 -3.65
N PRO A 143 -5.85 -24.85 -2.80
CA PRO A 143 -5.42 -24.00 -1.70
C PRO A 143 -5.07 -22.63 -2.28
N LYS A 144 -5.92 -21.64 -1.99
CA LYS A 144 -5.76 -20.27 -2.51
C LYS A 144 -4.52 -19.72 -1.86
N GLU A 145 -3.51 -19.43 -2.64
CA GLU A 145 -2.26 -18.83 -2.16
C GLU A 145 -2.58 -17.54 -1.40
N ARG A 146 -2.14 -17.49 -0.14
CA ARG A 146 -2.33 -16.32 0.71
C ARG A 146 -1.56 -15.11 0.18
N PHE A 147 -0.41 -15.36 -0.42
CA PHE A 147 0.46 -14.36 -1.01
C PHE A 147 0.84 -14.74 -2.45
N ARG A 148 0.99 -13.73 -3.30
CA ARG A 148 1.68 -13.85 -4.58
C ARG A 148 3.10 -13.36 -4.37
N VAL A 149 4.06 -14.24 -4.58
CA VAL A 149 5.48 -13.95 -4.40
C VAL A 149 6.17 -13.98 -5.77
N SER A 150 6.90 -12.93 -6.08
CA SER A 150 7.80 -12.88 -7.23
C SER A 150 9.24 -12.81 -6.69
N SER A 151 10.00 -13.88 -6.85
CA SER A 151 11.39 -13.98 -6.38
C SER A 151 12.14 -15.02 -7.21
N PRO A 152 13.43 -14.78 -7.52
CA PRO A 152 14.30 -15.83 -8.10
C PRO A 152 14.69 -16.91 -7.08
N LYS A 153 14.44 -16.70 -5.78
CA LYS A 153 14.81 -17.61 -4.68
C LYS A 153 13.60 -17.90 -3.80
N ALA A 154 12.62 -18.64 -4.35
CA ALA A 154 11.33 -18.93 -3.68
C ALA A 154 11.50 -19.61 -2.31
N ASP A 155 12.47 -20.52 -2.17
CA ASP A 155 12.74 -21.24 -0.91
C ASP A 155 13.15 -20.31 0.24
N LEU A 156 14.02 -19.33 -0.06
CA LEU A 156 14.44 -18.34 0.95
C LEU A 156 13.27 -17.44 1.37
N VAL A 157 12.39 -17.11 0.42
CA VAL A 157 11.18 -16.34 0.74
C VAL A 157 10.21 -17.15 1.58
N GLY A 158 10.08 -18.46 1.30
CA GLY A 158 9.30 -19.38 2.14
C GLY A 158 9.80 -19.41 3.57
N GLN A 159 11.11 -19.55 3.79
CA GLN A 159 11.73 -19.48 5.11
C GLN A 159 11.49 -18.12 5.79
N TYR A 160 11.72 -17.03 5.07
CA TYR A 160 11.48 -15.68 5.54
C TYR A 160 10.04 -15.47 6.02
N LEU A 161 9.05 -15.94 5.26
CA LEU A 161 7.64 -15.83 5.64
C LEU A 161 7.25 -16.73 6.81
N ALA A 162 7.92 -17.89 6.97
CA ALA A 162 7.65 -18.82 8.06
C ALA A 162 8.26 -18.38 9.39
N GLU A 163 9.18 -17.40 9.38
CA GLU A 163 9.88 -16.96 10.58
C GLU A 163 9.00 -16.06 11.45
N GLY A 164 8.72 -16.50 12.67
CA GLY A 164 7.97 -15.74 13.67
C GLY A 164 6.56 -15.37 13.20
N THR A 165 6.22 -14.08 13.27
CA THR A 165 4.90 -13.52 12.89
C THR A 165 4.89 -12.86 11.52
N ARG A 166 5.97 -12.92 10.74
CA ARG A 166 6.14 -12.13 9.50
C ARG A 166 5.00 -12.30 8.50
N ALA A 167 4.54 -13.53 8.26
CA ALA A 167 3.42 -13.76 7.34
C ALA A 167 2.14 -13.05 7.83
N GLN A 168 1.89 -13.04 9.15
CA GLN A 168 0.75 -12.34 9.72
C GLN A 168 0.94 -10.82 9.66
N ASP A 169 2.12 -10.32 10.00
CA ASP A 169 2.44 -8.89 9.94
C ASP A 169 2.28 -8.34 8.51
N ILE A 170 2.69 -9.11 7.48
CA ILE A 170 2.50 -8.76 6.08
C ILE A 170 1.01 -8.80 5.69
N ALA A 171 0.25 -9.79 6.17
CA ALA A 171 -1.19 -9.84 5.93
C ALA A 171 -1.91 -8.63 6.55
N ASP A 172 -1.53 -8.24 7.76
CA ASP A 172 -2.09 -7.06 8.43
C ASP A 172 -1.77 -5.77 7.68
N LEU A 173 -0.56 -5.64 7.13
CA LEU A 173 -0.19 -4.52 6.27
C LEU A 173 -1.07 -4.44 5.01
N PHE A 174 -1.39 -5.57 4.39
CA PHE A 174 -2.31 -5.59 3.25
C PHE A 174 -3.74 -5.22 3.66
N ALA A 175 -4.19 -5.61 4.86
CA ALA A 175 -5.47 -5.18 5.43
C ALA A 175 -5.51 -3.65 5.66
N GLU A 176 -4.37 -3.04 5.97
CA GLU A 176 -4.21 -1.59 6.12
C GLU A 176 -4.02 -0.84 4.77
N GLY A 177 -4.18 -1.53 3.64
CA GLY A 177 -4.16 -0.97 2.29
C GLY A 177 -2.76 -0.84 1.66
N ILE A 178 -1.75 -1.54 2.21
CA ILE A 178 -0.48 -1.71 1.51
C ILE A 178 -0.72 -2.61 0.29
N ALA A 179 -0.21 -2.22 -0.87
CA ALA A 179 -0.37 -2.94 -2.12
C ALA A 179 0.74 -3.98 -2.36
N MET A 180 1.94 -3.72 -1.81
CA MET A 180 3.10 -4.58 -2.00
C MET A 180 4.10 -4.39 -0.87
N VAL A 181 4.73 -5.48 -0.45
CA VAL A 181 5.95 -5.51 0.36
C VAL A 181 7.09 -5.97 -0.54
N SER A 182 8.14 -5.17 -0.66
CA SER A 182 9.34 -5.53 -1.45
C SER A 182 10.52 -5.70 -0.52
N VAL A 183 11.22 -6.81 -0.66
CA VAL A 183 12.48 -7.10 0.03
C VAL A 183 13.58 -7.10 -1.01
N GLY A 184 14.49 -6.15 -0.92
CA GLY A 184 15.67 -6.03 -1.78
C GLY A 184 16.93 -6.46 -1.06
N TYR A 185 18.06 -6.55 -1.77
CA TYR A 185 19.36 -6.85 -1.15
C TYR A 185 19.81 -5.79 -0.14
N THR A 186 19.45 -4.54 -0.36
CA THR A 186 19.89 -3.38 0.45
C THR A 186 18.80 -2.61 1.11
N GLU A 187 17.54 -2.91 0.81
CA GLU A 187 16.38 -2.20 1.35
C GLU A 187 15.16 -3.11 1.48
N VAL A 188 14.28 -2.76 2.41
CA VAL A 188 12.91 -3.28 2.50
C VAL A 188 11.94 -2.13 2.30
N ALA A 189 10.85 -2.37 1.57
CA ALA A 189 9.89 -1.34 1.19
C ALA A 189 8.44 -1.76 1.38
N LEU A 190 7.59 -0.80 1.75
CA LEU A 190 6.14 -0.89 1.65
C LEU A 190 5.66 0.05 0.56
N VAL A 191 4.79 -0.43 -0.31
CA VAL A 191 4.16 0.36 -1.36
C VAL A 191 2.66 0.46 -1.08
N LYS A 192 2.16 1.68 -0.93
CA LYS A 192 0.73 1.96 -0.84
C LYS A 192 0.24 2.66 -2.09
N SER A 193 -0.84 2.15 -2.68
CA SER A 193 -1.45 2.71 -3.89
C SER A 193 -2.95 2.36 -3.93
N PRO A 194 -3.85 3.35 -4.09
CA PRO A 194 -3.56 4.79 -4.05
C PRO A 194 -3.21 5.28 -2.64
N TYR A 195 -2.65 6.50 -2.53
CA TYR A 195 -2.37 7.13 -1.26
C TYR A 195 -3.01 8.52 -1.16
N GLY A 196 -3.17 9.02 0.07
CA GLY A 196 -3.68 10.36 0.39
C GLY A 196 -2.71 11.18 1.23
N ALA A 197 -3.06 12.43 1.55
CA ALA A 197 -2.24 13.32 2.37
C ALA A 197 -1.95 12.72 3.76
N VAL A 198 -2.90 12.00 4.33
CA VAL A 198 -2.77 11.32 5.63
C VAL A 198 -1.60 10.33 5.67
N ASP A 199 -1.28 9.70 4.54
CA ASP A 199 -0.19 8.72 4.42
C ASP A 199 1.21 9.37 4.50
N MET A 200 1.29 10.69 4.38
CA MET A 200 2.51 11.48 4.50
C MET A 200 2.67 12.11 5.89
N THR A 201 1.72 11.93 6.80
CA THR A 201 1.82 12.47 8.16
C THR A 201 2.85 11.73 9.01
N PRO A 202 3.56 12.42 9.94
CA PRO A 202 4.59 11.81 10.78
C PRO A 202 4.10 10.55 11.52
N LYS A 203 2.87 10.59 12.06
CA LYS A 203 2.27 9.47 12.80
C LYS A 203 2.13 8.21 11.93
N VAL A 204 1.63 8.36 10.70
CA VAL A 204 1.44 7.22 9.79
C VAL A 204 2.79 6.71 9.29
N VAL A 205 3.70 7.62 8.90
CA VAL A 205 5.05 7.26 8.45
C VAL A 205 5.80 6.52 9.56
N GLU A 206 5.76 7.01 10.81
CA GLU A 206 6.39 6.32 11.94
C GLU A 206 5.83 4.90 12.14
N SER A 207 4.51 4.74 12.06
CA SER A 207 3.87 3.43 12.12
C SER A 207 4.39 2.49 11.02
N ARG A 208 4.50 2.97 9.77
CA ARG A 208 5.03 2.19 8.65
C ARG A 208 6.51 1.82 8.84
N LEU A 209 7.32 2.75 9.33
CA LEU A 209 8.74 2.50 9.62
C LEU A 209 8.92 1.47 10.76
N LYS A 210 8.08 1.49 11.78
CA LYS A 210 8.07 0.46 12.84
C LYS A 210 7.76 -0.93 12.28
N ARG A 211 6.78 -1.02 11.37
CA ARG A 211 6.45 -2.28 10.67
C ARG A 211 7.62 -2.75 9.79
N LEU A 212 8.22 -1.85 8.99
CA LEU A 212 9.40 -2.17 8.18
C LEU A 212 10.55 -2.71 9.02
N LYS A 213 10.78 -2.14 10.21
CA LYS A 213 11.82 -2.62 11.12
C LYS A 213 11.59 -4.08 11.53
N GLY A 214 10.33 -4.49 11.76
CA GLY A 214 9.97 -5.88 12.08
C GLY A 214 10.13 -6.85 10.90
N LEU A 215 10.13 -6.35 9.67
CA LEU A 215 10.31 -7.15 8.46
C LEU A 215 11.77 -7.34 8.04
N ARG A 216 12.73 -6.75 8.75
CA ARG A 216 14.16 -6.92 8.46
C ARG A 216 14.59 -8.36 8.76
N VAL A 217 15.49 -8.89 7.93
CA VAL A 217 16.23 -10.11 8.23
C VAL A 217 17.39 -9.71 9.15
N GLU A 218 17.56 -10.34 10.27
CA GLU A 218 18.69 -10.11 11.19
C GLU A 218 19.92 -10.88 10.75
#